data_d4589fc6c714e10c9fa9733d43770925
#
_entry.id   d4589fc6c714e10c9fa9733d43770925
#
_cell.length_a   1.000
_cell.length_b   1.000
_cell.length_c   1.000
_cell.angle_alpha   90.00
_cell.angle_beta   90.00
_cell.angle_gamma   90.00
#
_symmetry.space_group_name_H-M   'P 1'
#
loop_
_entity.id
_entity.type
_entity.pdbx_description
1 polymer ?
#
loop_
_entity_poly.entity_id
_entity_poly.type
_entity_poly.pdbx_seq_one_letter_code
_entity_poly.pdbx_strand_id
1 'polypeptide(L)'
;LNDLVRPIVEAAEHDPNVAGVLLKGSQSMGAADEESDWDVVVVLLEGEPSQKRDGRVELITTTLERVRGVSSWELPALAHSRVLLDKTGELAVAVEAAGRLTREELAELYDNYLNDFYRSLKAWRRGRELGARILSGRSLWWLGDLLMGLEGTRAPYTEYWAGRLGDLEPLIVEVARTADPRKQQELQAAVEQIATAHGFRDVYDGWNGDIDRVMTFRFE
;
A
#
# COMPACT_ATOMS: atom_id res chain seq x y z
N LEU A 1 -16.33 -15.50 14.26
CA LEU A 1 -15.41 -14.60 14.97
C LEU A 1 -14.53 -15.44 15.88
N ASN A 2 -13.21 -15.13 15.95
CA ASN A 2 -12.28 -15.84 16.82
C ASN A 2 -12.62 -15.63 18.30
N ASP A 3 -12.38 -16.64 19.16
CA ASP A 3 -12.72 -16.60 20.58
C ASP A 3 -11.94 -15.53 21.37
N LEU A 4 -10.77 -15.08 20.86
CA LEU A 4 -10.00 -13.97 21.46
C LEU A 4 -10.63 -12.60 21.19
N VAL A 5 -11.28 -12.43 20.04
CA VAL A 5 -11.83 -11.13 19.60
C VAL A 5 -13.31 -10.99 19.95
N ARG A 6 -14.04 -12.11 20.03
CA ARG A 6 -15.48 -12.14 20.35
C ARG A 6 -15.85 -11.34 21.61
N PRO A 7 -15.20 -11.54 22.77
CA PRO A 7 -15.55 -10.80 24.00
C PRO A 7 -15.39 -9.29 23.86
N ILE A 8 -14.42 -8.84 23.03
CA ILE A 8 -14.18 -7.40 22.78
C ILE A 8 -15.36 -6.83 22.00
N VAL A 9 -15.81 -7.53 20.95
CA VAL A 9 -16.94 -7.09 20.13
C VAL A 9 -18.23 -7.09 20.95
N GLU A 10 -18.49 -8.13 21.74
CA GLU A 10 -19.67 -8.22 22.61
C GLU A 10 -19.69 -7.10 23.67
N ALA A 11 -18.54 -6.79 24.29
CA ALA A 11 -18.45 -5.65 25.21
C ALA A 11 -18.71 -4.31 24.48
N ALA A 12 -18.15 -4.15 23.29
CA ALA A 12 -18.32 -2.96 22.46
C ALA A 12 -19.78 -2.74 22.02
N GLU A 13 -20.53 -3.82 21.74
CA GLU A 13 -21.97 -3.74 21.41
C GLU A 13 -22.80 -3.04 22.49
N HIS A 14 -22.46 -3.27 23.74
CA HIS A 14 -23.19 -2.76 24.90
C HIS A 14 -22.68 -1.38 25.40
N ASP A 15 -21.51 -0.94 24.98
CA ASP A 15 -20.96 0.36 25.39
C ASP A 15 -21.48 1.49 24.48
N PRO A 16 -22.30 2.43 25.03
CA PRO A 16 -22.86 3.52 24.24
C PRO A 16 -21.80 4.49 23.68
N ASN A 17 -20.58 4.52 24.24
CA ASN A 17 -19.49 5.35 23.74
C ASN A 17 -18.69 4.71 22.59
N VAL A 18 -18.97 3.45 22.25
CA VAL A 18 -18.29 2.78 21.13
C VAL A 18 -19.06 3.02 19.83
N ALA A 19 -18.39 3.60 18.84
CA ALA A 19 -18.88 3.73 17.46
C ALA A 19 -18.79 2.40 16.69
N GLY A 20 -17.74 1.60 16.96
CA GLY A 20 -17.58 0.28 16.36
C GLY A 20 -16.21 -0.34 16.60
N VAL A 21 -15.94 -1.45 15.92
CA VAL A 21 -14.71 -2.25 16.05
C VAL A 21 -14.16 -2.61 14.69
N LEU A 22 -12.87 -2.40 14.49
CA LEU A 22 -12.12 -2.81 13.30
C LEU A 22 -11.10 -3.90 13.69
N LEU A 23 -10.85 -4.83 12.78
CA LEU A 23 -9.70 -5.73 12.80
C LEU A 23 -8.70 -5.26 11.75
N LYS A 24 -7.45 -5.10 12.13
CA LYS A 24 -6.34 -4.69 11.25
C LYS A 24 -5.32 -5.81 11.05
N GLY A 25 -4.25 -5.51 10.35
CA GLY A 25 -3.08 -6.37 10.19
C GLY A 25 -3.33 -7.64 9.38
N SER A 26 -2.45 -8.63 9.55
CA SER A 26 -2.47 -9.90 8.81
C SER A 26 -3.79 -10.65 8.94
N GLN A 27 -4.41 -10.60 10.12
CA GLN A 27 -5.69 -11.27 10.40
C GLN A 27 -6.85 -10.71 9.57
N SER A 28 -6.85 -9.41 9.28
CA SER A 28 -7.89 -8.78 8.44
C SER A 28 -7.77 -9.17 6.98
N MET A 29 -6.55 -9.41 6.51
CA MET A 29 -6.21 -9.69 5.11
C MET A 29 -6.20 -11.19 4.75
N GLY A 30 -6.38 -12.08 5.74
CA GLY A 30 -6.26 -13.51 5.53
C GLY A 30 -4.82 -13.99 5.29
N ALA A 31 -3.84 -13.18 5.70
CA ALA A 31 -2.40 -13.43 5.57
C ALA A 31 -1.74 -13.81 6.92
N ALA A 32 -2.56 -14.15 7.91
CA ALA A 32 -2.08 -14.50 9.24
C ALA A 32 -1.42 -15.88 9.26
N ASP A 33 -0.38 -15.99 10.07
CA ASP A 33 0.33 -17.22 10.40
C ASP A 33 0.27 -17.53 11.91
N GLU A 34 1.06 -18.51 12.36
CA GLU A 34 1.09 -18.94 13.76
C GLU A 34 1.65 -17.84 14.71
N GLU A 35 2.45 -16.92 14.21
CA GLU A 35 3.07 -15.83 14.99
C GLU A 35 2.23 -14.56 14.98
N SER A 36 1.26 -14.46 14.07
CA SER A 36 0.42 -13.27 13.89
C SER A 36 -0.43 -12.96 15.12
N ASP A 37 -0.43 -11.70 15.51
CA ASP A 37 -1.31 -11.16 16.55
C ASP A 37 -2.66 -10.69 16.00
N TRP A 38 -3.52 -10.22 16.89
CA TRP A 38 -4.85 -9.71 16.59
C TRP A 38 -4.88 -8.22 16.90
N ASP A 39 -4.77 -7.39 15.88
CA ASP A 39 -4.85 -5.93 16.00
C ASP A 39 -6.31 -5.50 16.00
N VAL A 40 -6.88 -5.37 17.18
CA VAL A 40 -8.28 -4.98 17.36
C VAL A 40 -8.37 -3.51 17.72
N VAL A 41 -9.09 -2.74 16.91
CA VAL A 41 -9.27 -1.30 17.11
C VAL A 41 -10.71 -1.04 17.56
N VAL A 42 -10.88 -0.60 18.81
CA VAL A 42 -12.16 -0.10 19.32
C VAL A 42 -12.24 1.40 19.03
N VAL A 43 -13.24 1.78 18.26
CA VAL A 43 -13.45 3.16 17.86
C VAL A 43 -14.51 3.78 18.76
N LEU A 44 -14.10 4.83 19.49
CA LEU A 44 -14.94 5.56 20.44
C LEU A 44 -15.59 6.79 19.76
N LEU A 45 -16.74 7.19 20.27
CA LEU A 45 -17.32 8.49 19.93
C LEU A 45 -16.49 9.63 20.54
N GLU A 46 -16.13 9.48 21.83
CA GLU A 46 -15.31 10.42 22.58
C GLU A 46 -14.31 9.69 23.49
N GLY A 47 -13.14 10.27 23.73
CA GLY A 47 -12.13 9.71 24.64
C GLY A 47 -10.70 9.90 24.16
N GLU A 48 -9.77 9.38 24.98
CA GLU A 48 -8.35 9.42 24.66
C GLU A 48 -7.90 8.10 24.00
N PRO A 49 -7.07 8.16 22.95
CA PRO A 49 -6.47 6.97 22.36
C PRO A 49 -5.60 6.23 23.39
N SER A 50 -5.64 4.91 23.29
CA SER A 50 -4.77 4.05 24.08
C SER A 50 -4.39 2.81 23.31
N GLN A 51 -3.32 2.14 23.74
CA GLN A 51 -2.85 0.89 23.18
C GLN A 51 -2.44 -0.03 24.32
N LYS A 52 -2.95 -1.25 24.30
CA LYS A 52 -2.66 -2.27 25.30
C LYS A 52 -2.49 -3.61 24.61
N ARG A 53 -1.47 -4.36 25.01
CA ARG A 53 -1.25 -5.73 24.55
C ARG A 53 -1.57 -6.72 25.65
N ASP A 54 -2.34 -7.73 25.33
CA ASP A 54 -2.66 -8.85 26.22
C ASP A 54 -2.50 -10.17 25.45
N GLY A 55 -1.42 -10.88 25.72
CA GLY A 55 -1.04 -12.06 24.96
C GLY A 55 -0.86 -11.77 23.47
N ARG A 56 -1.71 -12.39 22.64
CA ARG A 56 -1.73 -12.23 21.19
C ARG A 56 -2.72 -11.18 20.69
N VAL A 57 -3.38 -10.45 21.58
CA VAL A 57 -4.30 -9.39 21.22
C VAL A 57 -3.67 -8.05 21.50
N GLU A 58 -3.54 -7.22 20.48
CA GLU A 58 -3.25 -5.81 20.61
C GLU A 58 -4.55 -5.03 20.50
N LEU A 59 -4.97 -4.46 21.65
CA LEU A 59 -6.17 -3.65 21.74
C LEU A 59 -5.80 -2.18 21.63
N ILE A 60 -6.24 -1.56 20.56
CA ILE A 60 -6.05 -0.14 20.27
C ILE A 60 -7.39 0.56 20.47
N THR A 61 -7.42 1.66 21.21
CA THR A 61 -8.57 2.56 21.21
C THR A 61 -8.24 3.82 20.44
N THR A 62 -9.20 4.31 19.67
CA THR A 62 -9.10 5.57 18.92
C THR A 62 -10.46 6.24 18.86
N THR A 63 -10.56 7.44 18.30
CA THR A 63 -11.86 8.10 18.11
C THR A 63 -12.30 8.06 16.66
N LEU A 64 -13.61 8.18 16.44
CA LEU A 64 -14.20 8.27 15.09
C LEU A 64 -13.64 9.45 14.30
N GLU A 65 -13.37 10.58 14.97
CA GLU A 65 -12.74 11.75 14.37
C GLU A 65 -11.34 11.42 13.82
N ARG A 66 -10.52 10.67 14.57
CA ARG A 66 -9.19 10.23 14.12
C ARG A 66 -9.27 9.23 12.98
N VAL A 67 -10.25 8.34 12.96
CA VAL A 67 -10.48 7.42 11.84
C VAL A 67 -10.82 8.19 10.56
N ARG A 68 -11.64 9.25 10.66
CA ARG A 68 -11.97 10.12 9.52
C ARG A 68 -10.77 10.95 9.03
N GLY A 69 -9.91 11.38 9.94
CA GLY A 69 -8.73 12.20 9.66
C GLY A 69 -7.42 11.40 9.63
N VAL A 70 -7.47 10.11 9.31
CA VAL A 70 -6.29 9.23 9.31
C VAL A 70 -5.20 9.77 8.38
N SER A 71 -3.95 9.71 8.83
CA SER A 71 -2.79 10.18 8.06
C SER A 71 -2.48 9.26 6.89
N SER A 72 -1.82 9.80 5.85
CA SER A 72 -1.53 9.08 4.61
C SER A 72 -0.78 7.76 4.82
N TRP A 73 0.12 7.68 5.80
CA TRP A 73 0.88 6.47 6.08
C TRP A 73 0.06 5.36 6.76
N GLU A 74 -1.06 5.70 7.42
CA GLU A 74 -1.98 4.76 8.06
C GLU A 74 -3.11 4.30 7.12
N LEU A 75 -3.31 4.99 5.99
CA LEU A 75 -4.34 4.65 5.01
C LEU A 75 -4.28 3.18 4.54
N PRO A 76 -3.09 2.58 4.28
CA PRO A 76 -3.00 1.16 3.93
C PRO A 76 -3.61 0.25 5.00
N ALA A 77 -3.33 0.51 6.28
CA ALA A 77 -3.88 -0.28 7.38
C ALA A 77 -5.41 -0.13 7.51
N LEU A 78 -5.92 1.09 7.31
CA LEU A 78 -7.36 1.34 7.34
C LEU A 78 -8.07 0.72 6.13
N ALA A 79 -7.53 0.88 4.93
CA ALA A 79 -8.07 0.33 3.69
C ALA A 79 -8.28 -1.19 3.73
N HIS A 80 -7.38 -1.88 4.42
CA HIS A 80 -7.42 -3.35 4.58
C HIS A 80 -8.01 -3.81 5.92
N SER A 81 -8.63 -2.90 6.68
CA SER A 81 -9.33 -3.27 7.91
C SER A 81 -10.63 -3.99 7.61
N ARG A 82 -10.94 -4.97 8.45
CA ARG A 82 -12.26 -5.63 8.46
C ARG A 82 -13.15 -4.99 9.53
N VAL A 83 -14.31 -4.47 9.15
CA VAL A 83 -15.30 -3.95 10.07
C VAL A 83 -15.96 -5.13 10.77
N LEU A 84 -15.81 -5.22 12.11
CA LEU A 84 -16.43 -6.25 12.95
C LEU A 84 -17.73 -5.76 13.57
N LEU A 85 -17.80 -4.47 13.91
CA LEU A 85 -18.97 -3.78 14.43
C LEU A 85 -18.98 -2.35 13.89
N ASP A 86 -20.12 -1.87 13.43
CA ASP A 86 -20.31 -0.47 13.03
C ASP A 86 -21.72 -0.02 13.47
N LYS A 87 -21.79 0.79 14.52
CA LYS A 87 -23.05 1.31 15.05
C LYS A 87 -23.50 2.59 14.38
N THR A 88 -22.57 3.26 13.70
CA THR A 88 -22.80 4.57 13.06
C THR A 88 -22.95 4.49 11.54
N GLY A 89 -22.49 3.40 10.93
CA GLY A 89 -22.35 3.25 9.49
C GLY A 89 -21.14 3.98 8.90
N GLU A 90 -20.35 4.67 9.74
CA GLU A 90 -19.26 5.52 9.28
C GLU A 90 -17.93 4.77 9.13
N LEU A 91 -17.73 3.67 9.86
CA LEU A 91 -16.49 2.90 9.75
C LEU A 91 -16.41 2.19 8.40
N ALA A 92 -17.50 1.63 7.92
CA ALA A 92 -17.56 1.01 6.61
C ALA A 92 -17.24 2.04 5.50
N VAL A 93 -17.80 3.25 5.61
CA VAL A 93 -17.53 4.35 4.68
C VAL A 93 -16.06 4.78 4.74
N ALA A 94 -15.48 4.90 5.94
CA ALA A 94 -14.08 5.29 6.10
C ALA A 94 -13.11 4.24 5.52
N VAL A 95 -13.37 2.95 5.75
CA VAL A 95 -12.58 1.84 5.19
C VAL A 95 -12.64 1.84 3.67
N GLU A 96 -13.83 1.98 3.09
CA GLU A 96 -14.03 2.04 1.65
C GLU A 96 -13.31 3.25 1.04
N ALA A 97 -13.46 4.44 1.64
CA ALA A 97 -12.78 5.65 1.19
C ALA A 97 -11.25 5.53 1.25
N ALA A 98 -10.71 4.93 2.32
CA ALA A 98 -9.28 4.69 2.46
C ALA A 98 -8.73 3.75 1.37
N GLY A 99 -9.54 2.80 0.90
CA GLY A 99 -9.15 1.84 -0.14
C GLY A 99 -9.09 2.41 -1.55
N ARG A 100 -9.76 3.55 -1.81
CA ARG A 100 -9.81 4.16 -3.14
C ARG A 100 -8.67 5.14 -3.36
N LEU A 101 -8.09 5.10 -4.55
CA LEU A 101 -7.16 6.12 -5.02
C LEU A 101 -7.84 6.98 -6.09
N THR A 102 -7.59 8.27 -6.03
CA THR A 102 -8.00 9.19 -7.08
C THR A 102 -7.10 9.07 -8.32
N ARG A 103 -7.54 9.61 -9.47
CA ARG A 103 -6.70 9.69 -10.66
C ARG A 103 -5.41 10.47 -10.40
N GLU A 104 -5.50 11.53 -9.61
CA GLU A 104 -4.38 12.39 -9.23
C GLU A 104 -3.35 11.61 -8.39
N GLU A 105 -3.79 10.85 -7.38
CA GLU A 105 -2.91 9.97 -6.59
C GLU A 105 -2.22 8.92 -7.46
N LEU A 106 -2.95 8.28 -8.38
CA LEU A 106 -2.39 7.30 -9.32
C LEU A 106 -1.37 7.94 -10.28
N ALA A 107 -1.64 9.15 -10.77
CA ALA A 107 -0.73 9.91 -11.61
C ALA A 107 0.57 10.26 -10.85
N GLU A 108 0.47 10.65 -9.58
CA GLU A 108 1.62 10.92 -8.71
C GLU A 108 2.45 9.66 -8.45
N LEU A 109 1.80 8.52 -8.19
CA LEU A 109 2.50 7.24 -8.04
C LEU A 109 3.28 6.87 -9.30
N TYR A 110 2.68 7.05 -10.47
CA TYR A 110 3.34 6.77 -11.74
C TYR A 110 4.51 7.73 -12.01
N ASP A 111 4.34 9.02 -11.75
CA ASP A 111 5.41 10.01 -11.90
C ASP A 111 6.59 9.73 -10.95
N ASN A 112 6.31 9.40 -9.69
CA ASN A 112 7.32 9.01 -8.71
C ASN A 112 8.08 7.73 -9.12
N TYR A 113 7.37 6.73 -9.66
CA TYR A 113 7.98 5.54 -10.23
C TYR A 113 8.93 5.90 -11.38
N LEU A 114 8.48 6.69 -12.35
CA LEU A 114 9.28 7.13 -13.49
C LEU A 114 10.51 7.92 -13.05
N ASN A 115 10.37 8.80 -12.05
CA ASN A 115 11.49 9.59 -11.52
C ASN A 115 12.59 8.71 -10.92
N ASP A 116 12.23 7.76 -10.06
CA ASP A 116 13.22 6.89 -9.42
C ASP A 116 13.82 5.87 -10.40
N PHE A 117 13.03 5.34 -11.34
CA PHE A 117 13.50 4.54 -12.46
C PHE A 117 14.54 5.31 -13.31
N TYR A 118 14.19 6.50 -13.78
CA TYR A 118 15.08 7.36 -14.57
C TYR A 118 16.40 7.65 -13.85
N ARG A 119 16.32 8.02 -12.57
CA ARG A 119 17.51 8.31 -11.75
C ARG A 119 18.36 7.07 -11.49
N SER A 120 17.73 5.89 -11.32
CA SER A 120 18.40 4.60 -11.17
C SER A 120 19.26 4.29 -12.39
N LEU A 121 18.69 4.33 -13.60
CA LEU A 121 19.44 4.06 -14.83
C LEU A 121 20.57 5.06 -15.08
N LYS A 122 20.36 6.34 -14.77
CA LYS A 122 21.45 7.37 -14.83
C LYS A 122 22.56 7.10 -13.82
N ALA A 123 22.22 6.60 -12.64
CA ALA A 123 23.20 6.24 -11.62
C ALA A 123 24.02 5.03 -12.05
N TRP A 124 23.38 4.00 -12.61
CA TRP A 124 24.04 2.84 -13.20
C TRP A 124 25.04 3.25 -14.29
N ARG A 125 24.61 4.05 -15.25
CA ARG A 125 25.48 4.54 -16.33
C ARG A 125 26.70 5.32 -15.84
N ARG A 126 26.63 5.91 -14.64
CA ARG A 126 27.71 6.68 -14.00
C ARG A 126 28.55 5.84 -13.02
N GLY A 127 28.35 4.52 -12.95
CA GLY A 127 29.04 3.65 -12.01
C GLY A 127 28.67 3.88 -10.53
N ARG A 128 27.54 4.54 -10.27
CA ARG A 128 27.05 4.85 -8.90
C ARG A 128 26.11 3.74 -8.41
N GLU A 129 26.65 2.52 -8.29
CA GLU A 129 25.87 1.31 -8.07
C GLU A 129 24.97 1.37 -6.83
N LEU A 130 25.48 1.77 -5.65
CA LEU A 130 24.68 1.85 -4.43
C LEU A 130 23.46 2.77 -4.61
N GLY A 131 23.69 3.96 -5.19
CA GLY A 131 22.58 4.89 -5.46
C GLY A 131 21.57 4.33 -6.46
N ALA A 132 22.05 3.61 -7.48
CA ALA A 132 21.19 2.98 -8.48
C ALA A 132 20.30 1.90 -7.84
N ARG A 133 20.85 1.03 -6.99
CA ARG A 133 20.10 -0.02 -6.26
C ARG A 133 19.04 0.57 -5.32
N ILE A 134 19.38 1.61 -4.56
CA ILE A 134 18.43 2.29 -3.67
C ILE A 134 17.25 2.88 -4.48
N LEU A 135 17.56 3.58 -5.59
CA LEU A 135 16.54 4.19 -6.45
C LEU A 135 15.68 3.11 -7.15
N SER A 136 16.29 2.00 -7.58
CA SER A 136 15.55 0.85 -8.12
C SER A 136 14.57 0.28 -7.10
N GLY A 137 15.00 0.06 -5.86
CA GLY A 137 14.09 -0.42 -4.80
C GLY A 137 12.93 0.55 -4.53
N ARG A 138 13.21 1.87 -4.52
CA ARG A 138 12.16 2.88 -4.35
C ARG A 138 11.19 2.93 -5.53
N SER A 139 11.67 2.77 -6.76
CA SER A 139 10.78 2.72 -7.92
C SER A 139 9.81 1.53 -7.83
N LEU A 140 10.26 0.37 -7.34
CA LEU A 140 9.38 -0.78 -7.14
C LEU A 140 8.30 -0.53 -6.08
N TRP A 141 8.59 0.25 -5.06
CA TRP A 141 7.59 0.62 -4.07
C TRP A 141 6.45 1.43 -4.70
N TRP A 142 6.79 2.50 -5.43
CA TRP A 142 5.79 3.29 -6.16
C TRP A 142 5.01 2.45 -7.18
N LEU A 143 5.71 1.51 -7.85
CA LEU A 143 5.09 0.63 -8.82
C LEU A 143 4.07 -0.31 -8.21
N GLY A 144 4.38 -0.92 -7.05
CA GLY A 144 3.43 -1.80 -6.37
C GLY A 144 2.16 -1.07 -5.96
N ASP A 145 2.29 0.13 -5.39
CA ASP A 145 1.15 0.99 -5.06
C ASP A 145 0.33 1.37 -6.31
N LEU A 146 1.01 1.69 -7.42
CA LEU A 146 0.36 2.00 -8.70
C LEU A 146 -0.42 0.80 -9.25
N LEU A 147 0.20 -0.37 -9.36
CA LEU A 147 -0.44 -1.55 -9.96
C LEU A 147 -1.70 -1.96 -9.21
N MET A 148 -1.64 -2.05 -7.88
CA MET A 148 -2.81 -2.36 -7.08
C MET A 148 -3.86 -1.24 -7.11
N GLY A 149 -3.42 0.01 -7.14
CA GLY A 149 -4.29 1.16 -7.29
C GLY A 149 -5.05 1.19 -8.62
N LEU A 150 -4.42 0.76 -9.73
CA LEU A 150 -5.08 0.62 -11.03
C LEU A 150 -6.17 -0.48 -11.03
N GLU A 151 -6.03 -1.49 -10.18
CA GLU A 151 -7.06 -2.52 -9.93
C GLU A 151 -8.15 -2.06 -8.94
N GLY A 152 -8.07 -0.81 -8.47
CA GLY A 152 -9.10 -0.19 -7.63
C GLY A 152 -8.91 -0.40 -6.13
N THR A 153 -7.74 -0.84 -5.67
CA THR A 153 -7.46 -1.02 -4.24
C THR A 153 -6.12 -0.38 -3.86
N ARG A 154 -6.06 0.31 -2.74
CA ARG A 154 -4.80 0.77 -2.16
C ARG A 154 -3.93 -0.43 -1.76
N ALA A 155 -2.63 -0.35 -2.02
CA ALA A 155 -1.71 -1.42 -1.63
C ALA A 155 -1.67 -1.58 -0.10
N PRO A 156 -1.59 -2.82 0.42
CA PRO A 156 -1.24 -3.06 1.81
C PRO A 156 0.26 -2.76 2.05
N TYR A 157 0.75 -2.98 3.26
CA TYR A 157 2.19 -2.95 3.51
C TYR A 157 2.94 -3.96 2.64
N THR A 158 4.17 -3.65 2.29
CA THR A 158 4.95 -4.36 1.26
C THR A 158 5.14 -5.85 1.52
N GLU A 159 5.16 -6.29 2.76
CA GLU A 159 5.25 -7.71 3.14
C GLU A 159 4.05 -8.56 2.68
N TYR A 160 2.94 -7.90 2.31
CA TYR A 160 1.72 -8.57 1.84
C TYR A 160 1.49 -8.46 0.33
N TRP A 161 2.50 -8.06 -0.45
CA TRP A 161 2.37 -7.88 -1.89
C TRP A 161 2.44 -9.17 -2.70
N ALA A 162 3.06 -10.22 -2.16
CA ALA A 162 3.20 -11.50 -2.85
C ALA A 162 1.84 -12.03 -3.35
N GLY A 163 1.78 -12.38 -4.63
CA GLY A 163 0.57 -12.84 -5.31
C GLY A 163 -0.44 -11.73 -5.67
N ARG A 164 -0.06 -10.45 -5.52
CA ARG A 164 -0.95 -9.30 -5.78
C ARG A 164 -0.46 -8.36 -6.89
N LEU A 165 0.71 -8.61 -7.45
CA LEU A 165 1.32 -7.74 -8.47
C LEU A 165 1.06 -8.21 -9.91
N GLY A 166 0.13 -9.17 -10.07
CA GLY A 166 -0.28 -9.67 -11.37
C GLY A 166 0.86 -10.30 -12.16
N ASP A 167 0.78 -10.21 -13.49
CA ASP A 167 1.75 -10.84 -14.42
C ASP A 167 3.15 -10.21 -14.33
N LEU A 168 3.28 -9.03 -13.75
CA LEU A 168 4.58 -8.36 -13.56
C LEU A 168 5.36 -8.85 -12.34
N GLU A 169 4.73 -9.59 -11.43
CA GLU A 169 5.36 -10.02 -10.17
C GLU A 169 6.70 -10.73 -10.37
N PRO A 170 6.86 -11.70 -11.29
CA PRO A 170 8.15 -12.36 -11.50
C PRO A 170 9.27 -11.40 -11.91
N LEU A 171 8.94 -10.40 -12.74
CA LEU A 171 9.91 -9.40 -13.19
C LEU A 171 10.23 -8.39 -12.10
N ILE A 172 9.24 -7.98 -11.30
CA ILE A 172 9.42 -7.13 -10.12
C ILE A 172 10.35 -7.81 -9.10
N VAL A 173 10.13 -9.10 -8.82
CA VAL A 173 10.99 -9.90 -7.93
C VAL A 173 12.42 -9.96 -8.46
N GLU A 174 12.61 -10.17 -9.77
CA GLU A 174 13.93 -10.20 -10.39
C GLU A 174 14.64 -8.83 -10.27
N VAL A 175 13.93 -7.73 -10.53
CA VAL A 175 14.48 -6.37 -10.35
C VAL A 175 14.79 -6.10 -8.87
N ALA A 176 13.91 -6.49 -7.94
CA ALA A 176 14.15 -6.33 -6.50
C ALA A 176 15.42 -7.05 -6.04
N ARG A 177 15.65 -8.26 -6.56
CA ARG A 177 16.81 -9.11 -6.21
C ARG A 177 18.11 -8.58 -6.80
N THR A 178 18.11 -8.12 -8.05
CA THR A 178 19.33 -7.82 -8.82
C THR A 178 19.59 -6.32 -9.02
N ALA A 179 18.55 -5.53 -9.07
CA ALA A 179 18.53 -4.16 -9.58
C ALA A 179 19.16 -4.05 -10.99
N ASP A 180 19.20 -5.13 -11.79
CA ASP A 180 19.76 -5.13 -13.14
C ASP A 180 19.11 -4.05 -13.99
N PRO A 181 19.88 -3.11 -14.56
CA PRO A 181 19.32 -2.01 -15.34
C PRO A 181 18.59 -2.48 -16.61
N ARG A 182 18.97 -3.62 -17.20
CA ARG A 182 18.26 -4.19 -18.36
C ARG A 182 16.91 -4.73 -17.97
N LYS A 183 16.81 -5.35 -16.76
CA LYS A 183 15.54 -5.82 -16.22
C LYS A 183 14.63 -4.65 -15.78
N GLN A 184 15.22 -3.55 -15.31
CA GLN A 184 14.46 -2.33 -15.08
C GLN A 184 13.88 -1.75 -16.37
N GLN A 185 14.63 -1.77 -17.50
CA GLN A 185 14.12 -1.33 -18.82
C GLN A 185 13.01 -2.25 -19.33
N GLU A 186 13.15 -3.57 -19.17
CA GLU A 186 12.11 -4.55 -19.53
C GLU A 186 10.82 -4.29 -18.73
N LEU A 187 10.95 -4.08 -17.43
CA LEU A 187 9.83 -3.78 -16.54
C LEU A 187 9.15 -2.46 -16.95
N GLN A 188 9.93 -1.39 -17.23
CA GLN A 188 9.39 -0.11 -17.65
C GLN A 188 8.57 -0.22 -18.94
N ALA A 189 9.03 -0.99 -19.93
CA ALA A 189 8.30 -1.19 -21.18
C ALA A 189 6.92 -1.84 -20.93
N ALA A 190 6.83 -2.77 -20.01
CA ALA A 190 5.54 -3.39 -19.63
C ALA A 190 4.66 -2.44 -18.82
N VAL A 191 5.24 -1.69 -17.87
CA VAL A 191 4.51 -0.69 -17.07
C VAL A 191 3.92 0.41 -17.94
N GLU A 192 4.67 0.91 -18.94
CA GLU A 192 4.18 1.93 -19.87
C GLU A 192 2.93 1.47 -20.62
N GLN A 193 2.89 0.20 -21.05
CA GLN A 193 1.71 -0.36 -21.73
C GLN A 193 0.49 -0.38 -20.79
N ILE A 194 0.67 -0.82 -19.54
CA ILE A 194 -0.40 -0.86 -18.53
C ILE A 194 -0.88 0.57 -18.22
N ALA A 195 0.04 1.48 -17.89
CA ALA A 195 -0.30 2.85 -17.54
C ALA A 195 -1.02 3.56 -18.71
N THR A 196 -0.57 3.33 -19.95
CA THR A 196 -1.23 3.88 -21.16
C THR A 196 -2.64 3.32 -21.34
N ALA A 197 -2.84 2.02 -21.14
CA ALA A 197 -4.16 1.38 -21.22
C ALA A 197 -5.14 1.94 -20.17
N HIS A 198 -4.63 2.39 -18.99
CA HIS A 198 -5.40 3.04 -17.93
C HIS A 198 -5.48 4.58 -18.09
N GLY A 199 -5.00 5.14 -19.19
CA GLY A 199 -5.16 6.56 -19.50
C GLY A 199 -4.12 7.50 -18.87
N PHE A 200 -2.93 6.99 -18.50
CA PHE A 200 -1.83 7.77 -17.90
C PHE A 200 -0.69 8.08 -18.89
N ARG A 201 -0.97 8.07 -20.19
CA ARG A 201 0.00 8.44 -21.21
C ARG A 201 0.50 9.89 -21.06
N ASP A 202 -0.35 10.79 -20.61
CA ASP A 202 -0.05 12.18 -20.34
C ASP A 202 1.06 12.36 -19.29
N VAL A 203 1.11 11.50 -18.26
CA VAL A 203 2.19 11.50 -17.24
C VAL A 203 3.53 11.15 -17.89
N TYR A 204 3.55 10.11 -18.74
CA TYR A 204 4.76 9.72 -19.46
C TYR A 204 5.24 10.81 -20.42
N ASP A 205 4.34 11.39 -21.19
CA ASP A 205 4.65 12.45 -22.18
C ASP A 205 5.19 13.72 -21.47
N GLY A 206 4.79 13.96 -20.22
CA GLY A 206 5.32 15.04 -19.38
C GLY A 206 6.84 14.97 -19.14
N TRP A 207 7.46 13.81 -19.33
CA TRP A 207 8.92 13.62 -19.22
C TRP A 207 9.70 14.07 -20.47
N ASN A 208 9.03 14.55 -21.52
CA ASN A 208 9.64 15.17 -22.72
C ASN A 208 10.78 14.33 -23.36
N GLY A 209 10.61 13.01 -23.42
CA GLY A 209 11.58 12.07 -23.99
C GLY A 209 12.75 11.70 -23.06
N ASP A 210 12.77 12.17 -21.82
CA ASP A 210 13.83 11.80 -20.86
C ASP A 210 13.77 10.30 -20.51
N ILE A 211 12.56 9.72 -20.41
CA ILE A 211 12.39 8.28 -20.20
C ILE A 211 12.86 7.51 -21.44
N ASP A 212 12.45 7.91 -22.65
CA ASP A 212 12.90 7.27 -23.89
C ASP A 212 14.43 7.27 -24.00
N ARG A 213 15.08 8.38 -23.62
CA ARG A 213 16.53 8.49 -23.61
C ARG A 213 17.19 7.46 -22.71
N VAL A 214 16.70 7.22 -21.47
CA VAL A 214 17.32 6.23 -20.58
C VAL A 214 17.00 4.80 -21.01
N MET A 215 15.90 4.58 -21.72
CA MET A 215 15.57 3.30 -22.34
C MET A 215 16.57 2.90 -23.45
N THR A 216 17.27 3.86 -24.07
CA THR A 216 18.33 3.57 -25.07
C THR A 216 19.68 3.24 -24.46
N PHE A 217 19.86 3.37 -23.15
CA PHE A 217 21.15 3.09 -22.52
C PHE A 217 21.54 1.62 -22.69
N ARG A 218 22.83 1.39 -23.01
CA ARG A 218 23.43 0.05 -23.07
C ARG A 218 24.19 -0.19 -21.77
N PHE A 219 23.97 -1.36 -21.18
CA PHE A 219 24.67 -1.82 -19.97
C PHE A 219 25.39 -3.13 -20.31
N GLU A 220 26.66 -3.21 -19.97
CA GLU A 220 27.50 -4.39 -20.16
C GLU A 220 27.31 -5.41 -19.03
#